data_a815d6d53ce3befff7027031aa6420ad
#
_entry.id   a815d6d53ce3befff7027031aa6420ad
#
_cell.length_a   1.000
_cell.length_b   1.000
_cell.length_c   1.000
_cell.angle_alpha   90.00
_cell.angle_beta   90.00
_cell.angle_gamma   90.00
#
_symmetry.space_group_name_H-M   'P 1'
#
loop_
_entity.id
_entity.type
_entity.pdbx_description
1 polymer ?
#
loop_
_entity_poly.entity_id
_entity_poly.type
_entity_poly.pdbx_seq_one_letter_code
_entity_poly.pdbx_strand_id
1 'polypeptide(L)'
;MMIFDTHAHYDDEAFDEDREELLQGLHRDGVGRIVNVGASLSSCKKTMELAGEYPFVYAAIGVHPGETGELDEESFTWIKQACRYEKCVAVGEIGLDYHWPEPEAAVQKYWFERQMDLARELKKPMIIHSRDAAKDTVDLMMAKKAGEIGGVIHCYSYSRESAGDYLNMGFFFGIGGVLTFKNARKLKEAAAYIPLESIVLETDAPYLAPEPNRGKRNESHYISYVADVLAQMKGITREEVLRTTWENGCRLYGLPVELDKTEV
;
A
#
# COMPACT_ATOMS: atom_id res chain seq x y z
N MET A 1 -19.41 9.81 2.05
CA MET A 1 -18.41 9.45 1.00
C MET A 1 -17.48 8.45 1.62
N MET A 2 -17.12 7.38 0.91
CA MET A 2 -16.40 6.26 1.49
C MET A 2 -14.89 6.43 1.41
N ILE A 3 -14.18 5.87 2.37
CA ILE A 3 -12.73 5.78 2.41
C ILE A 3 -12.30 4.44 1.83
N PHE A 4 -11.30 4.45 0.96
CA PHE A 4 -10.54 3.28 0.55
C PHE A 4 -9.14 3.39 1.16
N ASP A 5 -8.84 2.53 2.12
CA ASP A 5 -7.49 2.38 2.66
C ASP A 5 -6.73 1.37 1.81
N THR A 6 -5.82 1.87 0.97
CA THR A 6 -5.13 1.04 -0.01
C THR A 6 -3.93 0.27 0.56
N HIS A 7 -3.56 0.50 1.82
CA HIS A 7 -2.47 -0.20 2.48
C HIS A 7 -2.56 -0.11 4.02
N ALA A 8 -2.82 -1.23 4.66
CA ALA A 8 -2.84 -1.37 6.12
C ALA A 8 -2.38 -2.78 6.53
N HIS A 9 -2.00 -2.94 7.80
CA HIS A 9 -1.57 -4.20 8.41
C HIS A 9 -2.44 -4.53 9.63
N TYR A 10 -3.72 -4.77 9.42
CA TYR A 10 -4.64 -5.18 10.48
C TYR A 10 -4.35 -6.59 11.03
N ASP A 11 -3.44 -7.34 10.40
CA ASP A 11 -2.89 -8.60 10.90
C ASP A 11 -1.83 -8.42 12.02
N ASP A 12 -1.35 -7.18 12.23
CA ASP A 12 -0.37 -6.83 13.26
C ASP A 12 -0.91 -7.07 14.68
N GLU A 13 -0.02 -7.49 15.60
CA GLU A 13 -0.34 -7.76 17.00
C GLU A 13 -0.91 -6.55 17.76
N ALA A 14 -0.61 -5.34 17.30
CA ALA A 14 -1.16 -4.11 17.87
C ALA A 14 -2.70 -4.04 17.82
N PHE A 15 -3.34 -4.90 17.00
CA PHE A 15 -4.80 -5.00 16.88
C PHE A 15 -5.40 -6.23 17.57
N ASP A 16 -4.60 -7.13 18.15
CA ASP A 16 -5.09 -8.42 18.64
C ASP A 16 -6.23 -8.28 19.68
N GLU A 17 -6.22 -7.22 20.50
CA GLU A 17 -7.22 -7.03 21.55
C GLU A 17 -8.60 -6.57 21.05
N ASP A 18 -8.65 -5.84 19.91
CA ASP A 18 -9.87 -5.15 19.46
C ASP A 18 -10.10 -5.21 17.94
N ARG A 19 -9.35 -6.02 17.21
CA ARG A 19 -9.37 -6.09 15.73
C ARG A 19 -10.76 -6.25 15.15
N GLU A 20 -11.55 -7.18 15.70
CA GLU A 20 -12.91 -7.46 15.21
C GLU A 20 -13.83 -6.25 15.40
N GLU A 21 -13.87 -5.72 16.62
CA GLU A 21 -14.70 -4.54 16.95
C GLU A 21 -14.29 -3.33 16.11
N LEU A 22 -12.96 -3.11 15.97
CA LEU A 22 -12.41 -2.02 15.17
C LEU A 22 -12.80 -2.13 13.70
N LEU A 23 -12.56 -3.27 13.04
CA LEU A 23 -12.86 -3.45 11.62
C LEU A 23 -14.36 -3.28 11.32
N GLN A 24 -15.24 -3.89 12.15
CA GLN A 24 -16.69 -3.71 12.02
C GLN A 24 -17.10 -2.24 12.24
N GLY A 25 -16.46 -1.54 13.18
CA GLY A 25 -16.68 -0.12 13.43
C GLY A 25 -16.27 0.74 12.24
N LEU A 26 -15.07 0.53 11.71
CA LEU A 26 -14.53 1.25 10.55
C LEU A 26 -15.46 1.15 9.34
N HIS A 27 -15.94 -0.06 9.05
CA HIS A 27 -16.83 -0.29 7.90
C HIS A 27 -18.17 0.42 8.09
N ARG A 28 -18.80 0.28 9.26
CA ARG A 28 -20.05 0.95 9.61
C ARG A 28 -19.95 2.48 9.51
N ASP A 29 -18.77 3.03 9.81
CA ASP A 29 -18.52 4.47 9.85
C ASP A 29 -17.93 5.02 8.54
N GLY A 30 -17.95 4.24 7.46
CA GLY A 30 -17.69 4.73 6.10
C GLY A 30 -16.32 4.36 5.49
N VAL A 31 -15.58 3.42 6.10
CA VAL A 31 -14.46 2.78 5.42
C VAL A 31 -15.02 1.66 4.54
N GLY A 32 -15.09 1.92 3.24
CA GLY A 32 -15.72 1.01 2.29
C GLY A 32 -14.83 -0.16 1.89
N ARG A 33 -13.51 0.05 1.80
CA ARG A 33 -12.54 -0.98 1.45
C ARG A 33 -11.21 -0.80 2.16
N ILE A 34 -10.58 -1.92 2.45
CA ILE A 34 -9.22 -1.99 3.00
C ILE A 34 -8.44 -3.04 2.21
N VAL A 35 -7.21 -2.72 1.78
CA VAL A 35 -6.24 -3.73 1.37
C VAL A 35 -5.33 -3.99 2.56
N ASN A 36 -5.49 -5.18 3.17
CA ASN A 36 -4.53 -5.67 4.17
C ASN A 36 -3.33 -6.26 3.45
N VAL A 37 -2.14 -5.87 3.87
CA VAL A 37 -0.90 -6.17 3.14
C VAL A 37 -0.01 -7.09 3.95
N GLY A 38 0.27 -8.26 3.39
CA GLY A 38 1.23 -9.20 3.98
C GLY A 38 2.67 -8.71 3.83
N ALA A 39 3.44 -8.82 4.90
CA ALA A 39 4.85 -8.43 4.95
C ALA A 39 5.81 -9.61 5.16
N SER A 40 5.32 -10.73 5.71
CA SER A 40 6.06 -11.98 5.95
C SER A 40 5.19 -13.18 5.61
N LEU A 41 5.75 -14.39 5.66
CA LEU A 41 4.97 -15.61 5.43
C LEU A 41 3.83 -15.79 6.44
N SER A 42 4.06 -15.43 7.70
CA SER A 42 3.03 -15.50 8.75
C SER A 42 1.98 -14.40 8.57
N SER A 43 2.41 -13.19 8.27
CA SER A 43 1.54 -12.04 7.97
C SER A 43 0.63 -12.32 6.76
N CYS A 44 1.17 -12.89 5.68
CA CYS A 44 0.38 -13.28 4.50
C CYS A 44 -0.75 -14.27 4.84
N LYS A 45 -0.52 -15.22 5.76
CA LYS A 45 -1.56 -16.16 6.18
C LYS A 45 -2.70 -15.46 6.91
N LYS A 46 -2.36 -14.63 7.91
CA LYS A 46 -3.35 -13.81 8.64
C LYS A 46 -4.09 -12.84 7.71
N THR A 47 -3.38 -12.23 6.75
CA THR A 47 -3.98 -11.36 5.72
C THR A 47 -5.04 -12.09 4.90
N MET A 48 -4.79 -13.33 4.50
CA MET A 48 -5.78 -14.14 3.78
C MET A 48 -6.98 -14.50 4.66
N GLU A 49 -6.76 -14.80 5.94
CA GLU A 49 -7.82 -15.06 6.92
C GLU A 49 -8.74 -13.83 7.06
N LEU A 50 -8.17 -12.66 7.28
CA LEU A 50 -8.92 -11.40 7.37
C LEU A 50 -9.71 -11.10 6.08
N ALA A 51 -9.09 -11.26 4.92
CA ALA A 51 -9.79 -11.08 3.66
C ALA A 51 -10.93 -12.10 3.46
N GLY A 52 -10.80 -13.31 3.98
CA GLY A 52 -11.86 -14.33 3.96
C GLY A 52 -13.02 -14.01 4.90
N GLU A 53 -12.72 -13.39 6.04
CA GLU A 53 -13.69 -13.08 7.09
C GLU A 53 -14.51 -11.81 6.80
N TYR A 54 -13.85 -10.75 6.30
CA TYR A 54 -14.49 -9.44 6.07
C TYR A 54 -14.70 -9.18 4.57
N PRO A 55 -15.96 -9.00 4.10
CA PRO A 55 -16.25 -8.76 2.67
C PRO A 55 -15.51 -7.56 2.08
N PHE A 56 -15.34 -6.48 2.84
CA PHE A 56 -14.70 -5.22 2.45
C PHE A 56 -13.16 -5.23 2.59
N VAL A 57 -12.57 -6.31 3.11
CA VAL A 57 -11.12 -6.48 3.21
C VAL A 57 -10.61 -7.34 2.05
N TYR A 58 -9.60 -6.85 1.39
CA TYR A 58 -8.84 -7.50 0.32
C TYR A 58 -7.42 -7.80 0.80
N ALA A 59 -6.75 -8.74 0.14
CA ALA A 59 -5.39 -9.14 0.46
C ALA A 59 -4.39 -8.61 -0.58
N ALA A 60 -3.23 -8.18 -0.13
CA ALA A 60 -2.02 -8.17 -0.95
C ALA A 60 -1.02 -9.15 -0.35
N ILE A 61 -0.39 -9.95 -1.19
CA ILE A 61 0.48 -11.04 -0.76
C ILE A 61 1.88 -10.84 -1.35
N GLY A 62 2.85 -10.74 -0.47
CA GLY A 62 4.26 -10.55 -0.80
C GLY A 62 5.12 -10.64 0.45
N VAL A 63 6.43 -10.50 0.29
CA VAL A 63 7.38 -10.51 1.40
C VAL A 63 8.20 -9.23 1.35
N HIS A 64 8.05 -8.46 2.41
CA HIS A 64 8.76 -7.20 2.64
C HIS A 64 10.28 -7.41 2.57
N PRO A 65 11.06 -6.47 2.02
CA PRO A 65 12.52 -6.62 1.91
C PRO A 65 13.21 -7.01 3.22
N GLY A 66 12.73 -6.52 4.36
CA GLY A 66 13.26 -6.89 5.69
C GLY A 66 13.05 -8.35 6.08
N GLU A 67 12.10 -9.05 5.45
CA GLU A 67 11.75 -10.44 5.76
C GLU A 67 12.23 -11.43 4.68
N THR A 68 12.90 -10.93 3.64
CA THR A 68 13.34 -11.79 2.51
C THR A 68 14.42 -12.80 2.88
N GLY A 69 15.08 -12.64 4.03
CA GLY A 69 16.02 -13.63 4.57
C GLY A 69 15.39 -14.99 4.90
N GLU A 70 14.07 -15.04 5.11
CA GLU A 70 13.31 -16.26 5.38
C GLU A 70 12.84 -16.98 4.12
N LEU A 71 13.00 -16.36 2.94
CA LEU A 71 12.51 -16.94 1.70
C LEU A 71 13.47 -17.99 1.13
N ASP A 72 12.86 -19.09 0.70
CA ASP A 72 13.44 -20.13 -0.12
C ASP A 72 12.49 -20.54 -1.25
N GLU A 73 12.82 -21.53 -2.05
CA GLU A 73 12.00 -21.97 -3.19
C GLU A 73 10.68 -22.62 -2.73
N GLU A 74 10.63 -23.23 -1.56
CA GLU A 74 9.42 -23.86 -1.01
C GLU A 74 8.43 -22.78 -0.56
N SER A 75 8.88 -21.86 0.27
CA SER A 75 8.09 -20.72 0.75
C SER A 75 7.63 -19.81 -0.40
N PHE A 76 8.50 -19.59 -1.40
CA PHE A 76 8.11 -18.83 -2.58
C PHE A 76 7.06 -19.55 -3.44
N THR A 77 7.10 -20.88 -3.50
CA THR A 77 6.05 -21.68 -4.16
C THR A 77 4.71 -21.49 -3.44
N TRP A 78 4.72 -21.44 -2.11
CA TRP A 78 3.52 -21.13 -1.33
C TRP A 78 3.01 -19.71 -1.63
N ILE A 79 3.88 -18.68 -1.66
CA ILE A 79 3.52 -17.30 -2.05
C ILE A 79 2.84 -17.27 -3.42
N LYS A 80 3.37 -18.00 -4.42
CA LYS A 80 2.76 -18.10 -5.76
C LYS A 80 1.33 -18.65 -5.71
N GLN A 81 1.07 -19.61 -4.84
CA GLN A 81 -0.27 -20.17 -4.66
C GLN A 81 -1.19 -19.20 -3.92
N ALA A 82 -0.71 -18.59 -2.85
CA ALA A 82 -1.44 -17.60 -2.06
C ALA A 82 -1.87 -16.38 -2.90
N CYS A 83 -1.00 -15.89 -3.79
CA CYS A 83 -1.34 -14.80 -4.71
C CYS A 83 -2.46 -15.15 -5.71
N ARG A 84 -2.86 -16.42 -5.85
CA ARG A 84 -4.00 -16.85 -6.69
C ARG A 84 -5.34 -16.85 -5.96
N TYR A 85 -5.31 -16.55 -4.65
CA TYR A 85 -6.54 -16.37 -3.89
C TYR A 85 -7.40 -15.27 -4.52
N GLU A 86 -8.72 -15.49 -4.59
CA GLU A 86 -9.62 -14.59 -5.34
C GLU A 86 -9.64 -13.16 -4.81
N LYS A 87 -9.57 -13.00 -3.49
CA LYS A 87 -9.49 -11.67 -2.85
C LYS A 87 -8.07 -11.10 -2.75
N CYS A 88 -7.06 -11.78 -3.27
CA CYS A 88 -5.72 -11.22 -3.42
C CYS A 88 -5.71 -10.28 -4.64
N VAL A 89 -5.57 -8.98 -4.39
CA VAL A 89 -5.66 -7.94 -5.43
C VAL A 89 -4.29 -7.44 -5.91
N ALA A 90 -3.20 -7.73 -5.21
CA ALA A 90 -1.85 -7.28 -5.56
C ALA A 90 -0.77 -8.26 -5.11
N VAL A 91 0.41 -8.17 -5.72
CA VAL A 91 1.64 -8.75 -5.18
C VAL A 91 2.37 -7.67 -4.40
N GLY A 92 2.49 -7.86 -3.10
CA GLY A 92 3.08 -6.88 -2.20
C GLY A 92 2.80 -7.22 -0.73
N GLU A 93 3.58 -6.65 0.12
CA GLU A 93 4.57 -5.59 -0.04
C GLU A 93 5.91 -6.17 -0.50
N ILE A 94 6.51 -5.60 -1.55
CA ILE A 94 7.78 -6.04 -2.13
C ILE A 94 8.68 -4.83 -2.40
N GLY A 95 9.99 -5.01 -2.44
CA GLY A 95 10.85 -3.88 -2.76
C GLY A 95 12.23 -3.94 -2.11
N LEU A 96 12.73 -2.75 -1.71
CA LEU A 96 14.05 -2.59 -1.09
C LEU A 96 13.98 -1.69 0.15
N ASP A 97 14.64 -2.11 1.22
CA ASP A 97 14.83 -1.33 2.45
C ASP A 97 16.29 -1.40 2.88
N TYR A 98 17.02 -0.29 2.74
CA TYR A 98 18.43 -0.20 3.15
C TYR A 98 18.62 0.52 4.48
N HIS A 99 17.53 0.81 5.17
CA HIS A 99 17.59 1.39 6.50
C HIS A 99 18.19 0.41 7.54
N TRP A 100 17.92 -0.88 7.33
CA TRP A 100 18.45 -1.94 8.16
C TRP A 100 19.54 -2.73 7.41
N PRO A 101 20.61 -3.20 8.09
CA PRO A 101 21.71 -3.88 7.42
C PRO A 101 21.36 -5.29 6.92
N GLU A 102 20.33 -5.89 7.47
CA GLU A 102 19.87 -7.25 7.12
C GLU A 102 18.39 -7.24 6.71
N PRO A 103 17.99 -8.09 5.75
CA PRO A 103 18.85 -8.91 4.87
C PRO A 103 19.72 -8.08 3.93
N GLU A 104 20.90 -8.64 3.52
CA GLU A 104 21.79 -7.95 2.58
C GLU A 104 21.07 -7.49 1.31
N ALA A 105 21.48 -6.35 0.76
CA ALA A 105 20.88 -5.78 -0.44
C ALA A 105 20.79 -6.76 -1.63
N ALA A 106 21.76 -7.67 -1.78
CA ALA A 106 21.74 -8.68 -2.82
C ALA A 106 20.57 -9.68 -2.67
N VAL A 107 20.24 -10.06 -1.43
CA VAL A 107 19.11 -10.95 -1.11
C VAL A 107 17.79 -10.23 -1.38
N GLN A 108 17.67 -8.98 -0.92
CA GLN A 108 16.49 -8.15 -1.17
C GLN A 108 16.24 -7.98 -2.67
N LYS A 109 17.28 -7.63 -3.46
CA LYS A 109 17.17 -7.47 -4.91
C LYS A 109 16.73 -8.75 -5.61
N TYR A 110 17.33 -9.89 -5.25
CA TYR A 110 16.98 -11.19 -5.82
C TYR A 110 15.48 -11.50 -5.63
N TRP A 111 14.97 -11.36 -4.41
CA TRP A 111 13.57 -11.64 -4.13
C TRP A 111 12.62 -10.57 -4.65
N PHE A 112 13.05 -9.32 -4.71
CA PHE A 112 12.25 -8.26 -5.35
C PHE A 112 12.02 -8.56 -6.84
N GLU A 113 13.08 -8.94 -7.58
CA GLU A 113 12.97 -9.34 -8.99
C GLU A 113 12.02 -10.54 -9.17
N ARG A 114 12.15 -11.56 -8.32
CA ARG A 114 11.31 -12.75 -8.35
C ARG A 114 9.83 -12.43 -8.12
N GLN A 115 9.55 -11.56 -7.19
CA GLN A 115 8.18 -11.14 -6.88
C GLN A 115 7.60 -10.21 -7.97
N MET A 116 8.41 -9.36 -8.60
CA MET A 116 7.98 -8.62 -9.81
C MET A 116 7.62 -9.57 -10.96
N ASP A 117 8.41 -10.62 -11.19
CA ASP A 117 8.12 -11.63 -12.21
C ASP A 117 6.81 -12.39 -11.89
N LEU A 118 6.55 -12.67 -10.62
CA LEU A 118 5.29 -13.25 -10.18
C LEU A 118 4.10 -12.32 -10.45
N ALA A 119 4.22 -11.02 -10.14
CA ALA A 119 3.20 -10.03 -10.43
C ALA A 119 2.86 -10.00 -11.93
N ARG A 120 3.89 -10.07 -12.79
CA ARG A 120 3.74 -10.15 -14.25
C ARG A 120 3.00 -11.44 -14.67
N GLU A 121 3.43 -12.59 -14.15
CA GLU A 121 2.78 -13.89 -14.42
C GLU A 121 1.28 -13.84 -14.09
N LEU A 122 0.94 -13.28 -12.95
CA LEU A 122 -0.44 -13.22 -12.44
C LEU A 122 -1.24 -12.02 -12.96
N LYS A 123 -0.59 -11.08 -13.66
CA LYS A 123 -1.19 -9.82 -14.12
C LYS A 123 -1.82 -9.03 -12.98
N LYS A 124 -1.16 -9.01 -11.83
CA LYS A 124 -1.59 -8.25 -10.65
C LYS A 124 -0.70 -7.04 -10.44
N PRO A 125 -1.24 -5.90 -9.99
CA PRO A 125 -0.43 -4.74 -9.65
C PRO A 125 0.52 -5.05 -8.49
N MET A 126 1.56 -4.23 -8.35
CA MET A 126 2.55 -4.36 -7.29
C MET A 126 2.36 -3.28 -6.23
N ILE A 127 2.63 -3.63 -4.97
CA ILE A 127 2.80 -2.66 -3.88
C ILE A 127 4.29 -2.59 -3.58
N ILE A 128 4.91 -1.46 -3.89
CA ILE A 128 6.36 -1.28 -3.83
C ILE A 128 6.76 -0.52 -2.57
N HIS A 129 7.53 -1.18 -1.74
CA HIS A 129 8.28 -0.58 -0.63
C HIS A 129 9.62 -0.06 -1.13
N SER A 130 9.99 1.15 -0.71
CA SER A 130 11.32 1.68 -0.98
C SER A 130 11.77 2.62 0.14
N ARG A 131 12.81 2.24 0.87
CA ARG A 131 13.35 3.04 1.96
C ARG A 131 14.88 3.08 1.88
N ASP A 132 15.44 4.29 1.81
CA ASP A 132 16.87 4.56 1.61
C ASP A 132 17.49 3.84 0.37
N ALA A 133 16.63 3.41 -0.58
CA ALA A 133 16.97 2.58 -1.74
C ALA A 133 16.46 3.16 -3.08
N ALA A 134 16.14 4.47 -3.15
CA ALA A 134 15.45 5.08 -4.28
C ALA A 134 16.05 4.74 -5.65
N LYS A 135 17.37 4.87 -5.79
CA LYS A 135 18.04 4.63 -7.08
C LYS A 135 17.94 3.17 -7.51
N ASP A 136 18.27 2.24 -6.63
CA ASP A 136 18.24 0.82 -6.94
C ASP A 136 16.82 0.32 -7.20
N THR A 137 15.83 0.86 -6.49
CA THR A 137 14.41 0.54 -6.74
C THR A 137 14.01 0.97 -8.15
N VAL A 138 14.28 2.21 -8.55
CA VAL A 138 13.96 2.71 -9.90
C VAL A 138 14.71 1.92 -10.97
N ASP A 139 16.01 1.69 -10.80
CA ASP A 139 16.84 0.98 -11.76
C ASP A 139 16.34 -0.46 -12.00
N LEU A 140 16.01 -1.21 -10.93
CA LEU A 140 15.44 -2.55 -11.02
C LEU A 140 14.05 -2.54 -11.67
N MET A 141 13.18 -1.63 -11.27
CA MET A 141 11.85 -1.50 -11.85
C MET A 141 11.90 -1.19 -13.34
N MET A 142 12.82 -0.32 -13.77
CA MET A 142 13.07 -0.03 -15.20
C MET A 142 13.61 -1.26 -15.93
N ALA A 143 14.62 -1.94 -15.39
CA ALA A 143 15.21 -3.14 -15.98
C ALA A 143 14.18 -4.25 -16.16
N LYS A 144 13.28 -4.41 -15.21
CA LYS A 144 12.18 -5.39 -15.22
C LYS A 144 10.94 -4.89 -15.95
N LYS A 145 10.97 -3.69 -16.56
CA LYS A 145 9.81 -3.07 -17.25
C LYS A 145 8.55 -3.05 -16.39
N ALA A 146 8.68 -2.63 -15.14
CA ALA A 146 7.61 -2.65 -14.16
C ALA A 146 6.37 -1.86 -14.60
N GLY A 147 6.54 -0.82 -15.45
CA GLY A 147 5.42 -0.07 -16.01
C GLY A 147 4.44 -0.88 -16.88
N GLU A 148 4.86 -2.05 -17.40
CA GLU A 148 3.95 -2.96 -18.11
C GLU A 148 3.00 -3.71 -17.15
N ILE A 149 3.33 -3.75 -15.86
CA ILE A 149 2.53 -4.40 -14.81
C ILE A 149 1.71 -3.35 -14.08
N GLY A 150 2.36 -2.24 -13.69
CA GLY A 150 1.78 -1.18 -12.87
C GLY A 150 1.74 -1.52 -11.38
N GLY A 151 1.28 -0.56 -10.59
CA GLY A 151 1.21 -0.70 -9.14
C GLY A 151 1.23 0.63 -8.41
N VAL A 152 1.61 0.59 -7.16
CA VAL A 152 1.71 1.75 -6.27
C VAL A 152 3.09 1.79 -5.60
N ILE A 153 3.66 2.98 -5.49
CA ILE A 153 4.78 3.23 -4.59
C ILE A 153 4.16 3.59 -3.24
N HIS A 154 4.15 2.62 -2.35
CA HIS A 154 3.60 2.72 -1.01
C HIS A 154 4.41 3.72 -0.17
N CYS A 155 3.75 4.41 0.74
CA CYS A 155 4.33 5.35 1.70
C CYS A 155 5.34 6.32 1.06
N TYR A 156 4.96 6.91 -0.10
CA TYR A 156 5.86 7.72 -0.89
C TYR A 156 6.48 8.84 -0.04
N SER A 157 7.81 8.89 0.03
CA SER A 157 8.54 9.82 0.89
C SER A 157 9.73 10.51 0.20
N TYR A 158 9.93 10.21 -1.09
CA TYR A 158 11.03 10.80 -1.87
C TYR A 158 10.69 12.18 -2.43
N SER A 159 11.59 12.70 -3.26
CA SER A 159 11.48 14.04 -3.83
C SER A 159 10.51 14.09 -5.01
N ARG A 160 10.16 15.33 -5.41
CA ARG A 160 9.40 15.59 -6.63
C ARG A 160 10.07 15.02 -7.89
N GLU A 161 11.40 15.10 -7.96
CA GLU A 161 12.18 14.61 -9.11
C GLU A 161 12.01 13.09 -9.24
N SER A 162 12.17 12.36 -8.13
CA SER A 162 11.95 10.90 -8.12
C SER A 162 10.51 10.52 -8.47
N ALA A 163 9.52 11.35 -8.13
CA ALA A 163 8.13 11.10 -8.52
C ALA A 163 7.96 11.08 -10.05
N GLY A 164 8.75 11.86 -10.79
CA GLY A 164 8.73 11.88 -12.25
C GLY A 164 9.02 10.52 -12.88
N ASP A 165 9.99 9.77 -12.33
CA ASP A 165 10.34 8.44 -12.83
C ASP A 165 9.18 7.45 -12.67
N TYR A 166 8.53 7.44 -11.51
CA TYR A 166 7.39 6.57 -11.24
C TYR A 166 6.13 6.98 -12.02
N LEU A 167 5.89 8.30 -12.21
CA LEU A 167 4.82 8.80 -13.08
C LEU A 167 5.01 8.34 -14.54
N ASN A 168 6.25 8.39 -15.05
CA ASN A 168 6.57 7.91 -16.40
C ASN A 168 6.33 6.41 -16.56
N MET A 169 6.45 5.63 -15.48
CA MET A 169 6.11 4.21 -15.45
C MET A 169 4.62 3.95 -15.22
N GLY A 170 3.79 4.99 -14.99
CA GLY A 170 2.36 4.85 -14.77
C GLY A 170 1.96 4.35 -13.37
N PHE A 171 2.85 4.48 -12.38
CA PHE A 171 2.59 4.06 -11.00
C PHE A 171 1.72 5.07 -10.25
N PHE A 172 0.91 4.53 -9.33
CA PHE A 172 0.24 5.31 -8.30
C PHE A 172 1.19 5.62 -7.13
N PHE A 173 0.78 6.59 -6.31
CA PHE A 173 1.51 7.02 -5.12
C PHE A 173 0.62 6.86 -3.89
N GLY A 174 1.05 6.02 -2.95
CA GLY A 174 0.44 5.89 -1.65
C GLY A 174 0.79 7.10 -0.78
N ILE A 175 -0.21 7.85 -0.37
CA ILE A 175 -0.06 9.04 0.46
C ILE A 175 -0.79 8.82 1.78
N GLY A 176 -0.01 8.73 2.86
CA GLY A 176 -0.49 8.46 4.21
C GLY A 176 -0.27 9.59 5.20
N GLY A 177 -0.33 9.24 6.49
CA GLY A 177 -0.29 10.16 7.63
C GLY A 177 0.89 11.11 7.66
N VAL A 178 2.03 10.72 7.11
CA VAL A 178 3.25 11.54 7.02
C VAL A 178 3.01 12.87 6.32
N LEU A 179 2.05 12.96 5.37
CA LEU A 179 1.71 14.21 4.70
C LEU A 179 1.30 15.32 5.68
N THR A 180 0.70 14.97 6.81
CA THR A 180 0.23 15.92 7.83
C THR A 180 1.36 16.47 8.70
N PHE A 181 2.54 15.83 8.71
CA PHE A 181 3.64 16.22 9.59
C PHE A 181 4.24 17.57 9.23
N LYS A 182 4.62 18.35 10.25
CA LYS A 182 5.21 19.69 10.04
C LYS A 182 6.53 19.65 9.25
N ASN A 183 7.32 18.60 9.46
CA ASN A 183 8.64 18.42 8.83
C ASN A 183 8.60 17.64 7.50
N ALA A 184 7.42 17.27 6.98
CA ALA A 184 7.27 16.53 5.73
C ALA A 184 7.39 17.39 4.47
N ARG A 185 8.34 18.32 4.42
CA ARG A 185 8.47 19.29 3.32
C ARG A 185 8.61 18.62 1.96
N LYS A 186 9.53 17.63 1.84
CA LYS A 186 9.78 16.94 0.56
C LYS A 186 8.52 16.23 0.04
N LEU A 187 7.82 15.52 0.92
CA LEU A 187 6.57 14.84 0.57
C LEU A 187 5.49 15.85 0.13
N LYS A 188 5.37 16.98 0.83
CA LYS A 188 4.40 18.03 0.43
C LYS A 188 4.71 18.60 -0.94
N GLU A 189 5.98 18.88 -1.25
CA GLU A 189 6.41 19.33 -2.58
C GLU A 189 6.10 18.27 -3.67
N ALA A 190 6.33 17.00 -3.38
CA ALA A 190 6.00 15.90 -4.28
C ALA A 190 4.48 15.72 -4.44
N ALA A 191 3.71 15.69 -3.36
CA ALA A 191 2.26 15.55 -3.40
C ALA A 191 1.57 16.72 -4.13
N ALA A 192 2.10 17.94 -4.03
CA ALA A 192 1.62 19.08 -4.82
C ALA A 192 1.86 18.88 -6.33
N TYR A 193 2.96 18.25 -6.71
CA TYR A 193 3.35 17.99 -8.11
C TYR A 193 2.59 16.80 -8.72
N ILE A 194 2.43 15.69 -7.97
CA ILE A 194 1.80 14.46 -8.45
C ILE A 194 0.33 14.75 -8.79
N PRO A 195 -0.17 14.40 -10.00
CA PRO A 195 -1.58 14.54 -10.35
C PRO A 195 -2.48 13.76 -9.37
N LEU A 196 -3.63 14.31 -9.01
CA LEU A 196 -4.57 13.66 -8.09
C LEU A 196 -5.00 12.27 -8.59
N GLU A 197 -5.12 12.13 -9.90
CA GLU A 197 -5.47 10.88 -10.60
C GLU A 197 -4.41 9.77 -10.46
N SER A 198 -3.23 10.10 -9.93
CA SER A 198 -2.15 9.16 -9.62
C SER A 198 -1.94 8.96 -8.12
N ILE A 199 -2.78 9.57 -7.26
CA ILE A 199 -2.69 9.43 -5.81
C ILE A 199 -3.73 8.44 -5.31
N VAL A 200 -3.33 7.55 -4.41
CA VAL A 200 -4.20 6.75 -3.54
C VAL A 200 -3.92 7.10 -2.09
N LEU A 201 -4.92 6.95 -1.23
CA LEU A 201 -4.78 7.21 0.20
C LEU A 201 -4.61 5.89 0.95
N GLU A 202 -3.75 5.93 1.95
CA GLU A 202 -3.42 4.76 2.77
C GLU A 202 -3.13 5.18 4.20
N THR A 203 -3.08 4.22 5.11
CA THR A 203 -2.70 4.46 6.50
C THR A 203 -1.31 3.94 6.84
N ASP A 204 -0.93 2.79 6.35
CA ASP A 204 0.15 1.98 6.90
C ASP A 204 -0.12 1.60 8.37
N ALA A 205 -1.40 1.45 8.74
CA ALA A 205 -1.81 1.13 10.11
C ALA A 205 -1.22 -0.22 10.55
N PRO A 206 -0.70 -0.33 11.77
CA PRO A 206 -0.84 0.56 12.95
C PRO A 206 0.12 1.76 12.99
N TYR A 207 0.99 1.91 11.98
CA TYR A 207 2.08 2.88 11.94
C TYR A 207 1.64 4.25 11.43
N LEU A 208 2.51 5.26 11.58
CA LEU A 208 2.48 6.55 10.89
C LEU A 208 1.16 7.35 11.05
N ALA A 209 0.49 7.27 12.20
CA ALA A 209 -0.73 8.02 12.46
C ALA A 209 -0.56 9.51 12.15
N PRO A 210 -1.52 10.13 11.44
CA PRO A 210 -1.47 11.55 11.08
C PRO A 210 -1.63 12.47 12.30
N GLU A 211 -1.22 13.73 12.16
CA GLU A 211 -1.63 14.76 13.12
C GLU A 211 -3.18 14.91 13.10
N PRO A 212 -3.87 15.06 14.24
CA PRO A 212 -3.33 15.26 15.60
C PRO A 212 -3.04 13.95 16.37
N ASN A 213 -3.15 12.80 15.73
CA ASN A 213 -3.02 11.49 16.39
C ASN A 213 -1.60 10.91 16.36
N ARG A 214 -0.62 11.69 15.93
CA ARG A 214 0.77 11.24 15.83
C ARG A 214 1.27 10.61 17.14
N GLY A 215 1.90 9.41 17.02
CA GLY A 215 2.39 8.63 18.15
C GLY A 215 1.35 7.71 18.81
N LYS A 216 0.11 7.70 18.29
CA LYS A 216 -0.91 6.70 18.63
C LYS A 216 -0.96 5.60 17.57
N ARG A 217 -1.66 4.50 17.83
CA ARG A 217 -1.99 3.49 16.84
C ARG A 217 -2.84 4.12 15.74
N ASN A 218 -2.43 3.91 14.49
CA ASN A 218 -3.15 4.40 13.31
C ASN A 218 -4.33 3.50 12.96
N GLU A 219 -5.30 4.05 12.23
CA GLU A 219 -6.49 3.34 11.73
C GLU A 219 -7.05 4.02 10.47
N SER A 220 -7.84 3.30 9.68
CA SER A 220 -8.30 3.76 8.35
C SER A 220 -9.15 5.04 8.39
N HIS A 221 -9.88 5.33 9.48
CA HIS A 221 -10.60 6.60 9.63
C HIS A 221 -9.69 7.83 9.59
N TYR A 222 -8.43 7.69 9.98
CA TYR A 222 -7.49 8.79 10.02
C TYR A 222 -7.06 9.25 8.61
N ILE A 223 -7.40 8.51 7.56
CA ILE A 223 -7.29 8.98 6.17
C ILE A 223 -8.00 10.32 5.95
N SER A 224 -9.08 10.59 6.69
CA SER A 224 -9.79 11.86 6.63
C SER A 224 -8.89 13.07 6.89
N TYR A 225 -7.92 12.97 7.82
CA TYR A 225 -6.95 14.05 8.09
C TYR A 225 -5.96 14.23 6.94
N VAL A 226 -5.56 13.15 6.29
CA VAL A 226 -4.69 13.18 5.10
C VAL A 226 -5.43 13.83 3.94
N ALA A 227 -6.70 13.46 3.73
CA ALA A 227 -7.56 14.02 2.70
C ALA A 227 -7.78 15.53 2.88
N ASP A 228 -7.92 16.02 4.12
CA ASP A 228 -8.03 17.45 4.41
C ASP A 228 -6.78 18.23 4.00
N VAL A 229 -5.60 17.72 4.35
CA VAL A 229 -4.34 18.35 3.98
C VAL A 229 -4.16 18.35 2.46
N LEU A 230 -4.46 17.23 1.80
CA LEU A 230 -4.34 17.11 0.34
C LEU A 230 -5.33 18.04 -0.38
N ALA A 231 -6.57 18.14 0.11
CA ALA A 231 -7.59 19.06 -0.40
C ALA A 231 -7.11 20.52 -0.35
N GLN A 232 -6.60 20.93 0.80
CA GLN A 232 -6.03 22.27 0.97
C GLN A 232 -4.86 22.52 0.00
N MET A 233 -3.96 21.55 -0.16
CA MET A 233 -2.79 21.68 -1.04
C MET A 233 -3.17 21.78 -2.51
N LYS A 234 -4.21 21.03 -2.93
CA LYS A 234 -4.72 20.99 -4.32
C LYS A 234 -5.74 22.09 -4.64
N GLY A 235 -6.26 22.81 -3.63
CA GLY A 235 -7.29 23.83 -3.80
C GLY A 235 -8.65 23.28 -4.20
N ILE A 236 -8.99 22.07 -3.72
CA ILE A 236 -10.23 21.34 -4.01
C ILE A 236 -10.92 20.93 -2.70
N THR A 237 -12.08 20.29 -2.78
CA THR A 237 -12.80 19.84 -1.58
C THR A 237 -12.29 18.48 -1.09
N ARG A 238 -12.49 18.17 0.20
CA ARG A 238 -12.23 16.81 0.76
C ARG A 238 -13.00 15.74 0.00
N GLU A 239 -14.25 16.04 -0.33
CA GLU A 239 -15.15 15.14 -1.05
C GLU A 239 -14.58 14.77 -2.42
N GLU A 240 -14.01 15.74 -3.11
CA GLU A 240 -13.35 15.51 -4.40
C GLU A 240 -12.08 14.65 -4.24
N VAL A 241 -11.27 14.90 -3.22
CA VAL A 241 -10.11 14.06 -2.90
C VAL A 241 -10.55 12.63 -2.64
N LEU A 242 -11.49 12.40 -1.71
CA LEU A 242 -11.95 11.06 -1.35
C LEU A 242 -12.57 10.32 -2.52
N ARG A 243 -13.37 11.01 -3.35
CA ARG A 243 -13.96 10.41 -4.54
C ARG A 243 -12.90 10.00 -5.56
N THR A 244 -11.96 10.88 -5.88
CA THR A 244 -10.92 10.61 -6.88
C THR A 244 -9.97 9.51 -6.39
N THR A 245 -9.57 9.53 -5.13
CA THR A 245 -8.67 8.50 -4.58
C THR A 245 -9.37 7.16 -4.39
N TRP A 246 -10.68 7.12 -4.14
CA TRP A 246 -11.50 5.91 -4.20
C TRP A 246 -11.47 5.30 -5.61
N GLU A 247 -11.78 6.10 -6.65
CA GLU A 247 -11.75 5.66 -8.04
C GLU A 247 -10.35 5.18 -8.46
N ASN A 248 -9.30 5.86 -7.98
CA ASN A 248 -7.91 5.47 -8.20
C ASN A 248 -7.57 4.12 -7.55
N GLY A 249 -7.97 3.90 -6.30
CA GLY A 249 -7.79 2.63 -5.60
C GLY A 249 -8.52 1.48 -6.31
N CYS A 250 -9.75 1.73 -6.76
CA CYS A 250 -10.51 0.77 -7.56
C CYS A 250 -9.78 0.44 -8.88
N ARG A 251 -9.29 1.45 -9.58
CA ARG A 251 -8.51 1.26 -10.82
C ARG A 251 -7.19 0.53 -10.59
N LEU A 252 -6.47 0.88 -9.52
CA LEU A 252 -5.21 0.24 -9.13
C LEU A 252 -5.40 -1.26 -8.93
N TYR A 253 -6.41 -1.67 -8.19
CA TYR A 253 -6.64 -3.06 -7.81
C TYR A 253 -7.63 -3.82 -8.68
N GLY A 254 -8.15 -3.18 -9.74
CA GLY A 254 -9.10 -3.82 -10.65
C GLY A 254 -10.46 -4.12 -10.02
N LEU A 255 -10.85 -3.34 -9.02
CA LEU A 255 -12.12 -3.48 -8.31
C LEU A 255 -13.20 -2.55 -8.93
N PRO A 256 -14.48 -2.94 -8.87
CA PRO A 256 -15.56 -2.06 -9.33
C PRO A 256 -15.62 -0.79 -8.45
N VAL A 257 -16.03 0.34 -9.05
CA VAL A 257 -16.18 1.60 -8.29
C VAL A 257 -17.37 1.53 -7.31
N GLU A 258 -18.44 0.84 -7.71
CA GLU A 258 -19.59 0.58 -6.85
C GLU A 258 -19.29 -0.58 -5.91
N LEU A 259 -19.72 -0.47 -4.66
CA LEU A 259 -19.64 -1.58 -3.70
C LEU A 259 -20.57 -2.72 -4.13
N ASP A 260 -20.09 -3.95 -3.99
CA ASP A 260 -20.93 -5.12 -4.10
C ASP A 260 -21.95 -5.16 -2.93
N LYS A 261 -23.10 -5.82 -3.14
CA LYS A 261 -24.10 -6.00 -2.08
C LYS A 261 -23.57 -6.77 -0.86
N THR A 262 -22.50 -7.52 -1.04
CA THR A 262 -21.82 -8.24 0.04
C THR A 262 -20.84 -7.38 0.82
N GLU A 263 -20.45 -6.21 0.26
CA GLU A 263 -19.57 -5.23 0.90
C GLU A 263 -20.34 -4.14 1.68
N VAL A 264 -21.67 -4.18 1.69
CA VAL A 264 -22.56 -3.18 2.34
C VAL A 264 -23.06 -3.65 3.68
#